data_fb9d45953feb3255a5b9cd097073068c
#
_entry.id   fb9d45953feb3255a5b9cd097073068c
#
_cell.length_a   1.000
_cell.length_b   1.000
_cell.length_c   1.000
_cell.angle_alpha   90.00
_cell.angle_beta   90.00
_cell.angle_gamma   90.00
#
_symmetry.space_group_name_H-M   'P 1'
#
loop_
_entity.id
_entity.type
_entity.pdbx_description
1 polymer ?
#
loop_
_entity_poly.entity_id
_entity_poly.type
_entity_poly.pdbx_seq_one_letter_code
_entity_poly.pdbx_strand_id
1 'polypeptide(L)'
;MRRKGRFVIRFILLCLLAESGWAHPLRLSVSQIEYASDTAEITVSLRLFLTDVNEALVFDPENDQLRLGREDETPNAEALLIAYLNEFFYLKINEDEVPIVVDSKNIGGTGQDTVLELLIKHSVTPPLRSLEIKNAVFTDLFFDQTNVVYIHRNDTSRSLMLNKKTPTSTLVF
;
A
#
# COMPACT_ATOMS: atom_id res chain seq x y z
N MET A 1 -21.08 33.16 50.52
CA MET A 1 -19.95 32.83 49.63
C MET A 1 -19.80 31.34 49.38
N ARG A 2 -20.75 30.64 48.71
CA ARG A 2 -20.67 29.17 48.51
C ARG A 2 -21.16 28.69 47.11
N ARG A 3 -21.21 29.53 46.10
CA ARG A 3 -21.72 29.18 44.74
C ARG A 3 -20.63 29.08 43.65
N LYS A 4 -19.42 29.53 43.86
CA LYS A 4 -18.34 29.51 42.80
C LYS A 4 -17.65 28.17 42.64
N GLY A 5 -17.58 27.28 43.65
CA GLY A 5 -16.92 26.00 43.57
C GLY A 5 -17.63 24.93 42.72
N ARG A 6 -18.98 25.00 42.61
CA ARG A 6 -19.78 24.01 41.89
C ARG A 6 -19.68 24.19 40.34
N PHE A 7 -19.39 25.40 39.87
CA PHE A 7 -19.24 25.67 38.45
C PHE A 7 -17.88 25.16 37.91
N VAL A 8 -16.83 25.29 38.67
CA VAL A 8 -15.49 24.83 38.29
C VAL A 8 -15.41 23.32 38.24
N ILE A 9 -16.04 22.63 39.19
CA ILE A 9 -16.08 21.15 39.22
C ILE A 9 -16.88 20.57 38.03
N ARG A 10 -17.98 21.24 37.61
CA ARG A 10 -18.74 20.83 36.43
C ARG A 10 -18.01 21.06 35.12
N PHE A 11 -17.18 22.10 35.04
CA PHE A 11 -16.36 22.38 33.84
C PHE A 11 -15.20 21.39 33.73
N ILE A 12 -14.56 21.03 34.84
CA ILE A 12 -13.49 20.01 34.87
C ILE A 12 -14.04 18.62 34.53
N LEU A 13 -15.24 18.27 34.97
CA LEU A 13 -15.89 16.99 34.65
C LEU A 13 -16.30 16.90 33.17
N LEU A 14 -16.62 18.02 32.52
CA LEU A 14 -16.94 18.08 31.08
C LEU A 14 -15.71 17.94 30.21
N CYS A 15 -14.52 18.38 30.67
CA CYS A 15 -13.27 18.22 29.94
C CYS A 15 -12.70 16.78 30.03
N LEU A 16 -13.11 16.00 31.03
CA LEU A 16 -12.70 14.58 31.17
C LEU A 16 -13.50 13.63 30.28
N LEU A 17 -14.56 14.11 29.61
CA LEU A 17 -15.34 13.38 28.62
C LEU A 17 -14.91 13.69 27.18
N ALA A 18 -13.77 14.38 26.97
CA ALA A 18 -13.11 14.39 25.69
C ALA A 18 -12.61 12.95 25.42
N GLU A 19 -13.53 12.11 24.95
CA GLU A 19 -13.17 10.81 24.41
C GLU A 19 -12.06 11.06 23.39
N SER A 20 -10.91 10.44 23.63
CA SER A 20 -9.89 10.27 22.62
C SER A 20 -10.60 9.62 21.43
N GLY A 21 -11.00 10.43 20.45
CA GLY A 21 -11.53 9.91 19.22
C GLY A 21 -10.47 8.91 18.72
N TRP A 22 -10.83 7.66 18.70
CA TRP A 22 -10.04 6.63 18.08
C TRP A 22 -9.95 7.02 16.60
N ALA A 23 -8.89 7.73 16.25
CA ALA A 23 -8.54 7.90 14.86
C ALA A 23 -8.31 6.48 14.35
N HIS A 24 -9.24 5.93 13.58
CA HIS A 24 -9.04 4.68 12.88
C HIS A 24 -7.71 4.82 12.12
N PRO A 25 -6.77 3.87 12.29
CA PRO A 25 -5.54 3.92 11.53
C PRO A 25 -5.91 4.02 10.05
N LEU A 26 -5.29 4.97 9.34
CA LEU A 26 -5.54 5.16 7.92
C LEU A 26 -5.09 3.89 7.18
N ARG A 27 -6.03 3.15 6.60
CA ARG A 27 -5.74 1.96 5.80
C ARG A 27 -5.32 2.39 4.40
N LEU A 28 -4.00 2.49 4.22
CA LEU A 28 -3.40 3.07 3.02
C LEU A 28 -2.21 2.24 2.55
N SER A 29 -2.16 1.93 1.27
CA SER A 29 -0.91 1.54 0.59
C SER A 29 -0.51 2.59 -0.44
N VAL A 30 0.77 2.66 -0.75
CA VAL A 30 1.30 3.58 -1.76
C VAL A 30 2.06 2.79 -2.81
N SER A 31 1.72 3.04 -4.07
CA SER A 31 2.44 2.49 -5.22
C SER A 31 2.94 3.63 -6.09
N GLN A 32 4.11 3.46 -6.66
CA GLN A 32 4.65 4.37 -7.66
C GLN A 32 4.99 3.59 -8.91
N ILE A 33 4.56 4.08 -10.06
CA ILE A 33 4.85 3.52 -11.38
C ILE A 33 5.57 4.58 -12.18
N GLU A 34 6.75 4.26 -12.65
CA GLU A 34 7.59 5.16 -13.44
C GLU A 34 7.90 4.52 -14.79
N TYR A 35 7.62 5.24 -15.88
CA TYR A 35 8.03 4.84 -17.22
C TYR A 35 9.16 5.74 -17.72
N ALA A 36 10.33 5.15 -17.87
CA ALA A 36 11.50 5.77 -18.45
C ALA A 36 11.53 5.52 -19.98
N SER A 37 11.20 6.55 -20.76
CA SER A 37 11.07 6.40 -22.23
C SER A 37 12.39 6.19 -22.95
N ASP A 38 13.51 6.60 -22.38
CA ASP A 38 14.86 6.44 -22.89
C ASP A 38 15.37 5.00 -22.79
N THR A 39 15.02 4.30 -21.70
CA THR A 39 15.36 2.88 -21.49
C THR A 39 14.23 1.94 -21.85
N ALA A 40 13.03 2.47 -22.13
CA ALA A 40 11.81 1.71 -22.35
C ALA A 40 11.52 0.72 -21.19
N GLU A 41 11.72 1.18 -19.96
CA GLU A 41 11.52 0.40 -18.75
C GLU A 41 10.37 0.97 -17.92
N ILE A 42 9.52 0.09 -17.36
CA ILE A 42 8.59 0.42 -16.29
C ILE A 42 9.18 -0.11 -14.98
N THR A 43 9.22 0.76 -14.00
CA THR A 43 9.53 0.43 -12.60
C THR A 43 8.27 0.60 -11.75
N VAL A 44 7.92 -0.43 -10.98
CA VAL A 44 6.82 -0.37 -10.01
C VAL A 44 7.40 -0.51 -8.62
N SER A 45 7.14 0.46 -7.77
CA SER A 45 7.45 0.42 -6.34
C SER A 45 6.15 0.26 -5.56
N LEU A 46 6.06 -0.78 -4.73
CA LEU A 46 4.95 -1.01 -3.80
C LEU A 46 5.46 -0.80 -2.38
N ARG A 47 4.78 0.05 -1.62
CA ARG A 47 5.07 0.30 -0.21
C ARG A 47 3.88 -0.14 0.63
N LEU A 48 4.07 -1.22 1.38
CA LEU A 48 3.05 -1.95 2.12
C LEU A 48 3.41 -1.98 3.61
N PHE A 49 2.48 -1.68 4.50
CA PHE A 49 2.72 -1.86 5.93
C PHE A 49 2.99 -3.35 6.22
N LEU A 50 4.06 -3.64 6.96
CA LEU A 50 4.47 -5.02 7.23
C LEU A 50 3.43 -5.76 8.08
N THR A 51 2.77 -5.07 8.99
CA THR A 51 1.65 -5.63 9.78
C THR A 51 0.49 -6.08 8.88
N ASP A 52 0.14 -5.29 7.85
CA ASP A 52 -0.93 -5.64 6.93
C ASP A 52 -0.51 -6.80 6.01
N VAL A 53 0.77 -6.86 5.61
CA VAL A 53 1.34 -8.00 4.87
C VAL A 53 1.26 -9.28 5.71
N ASN A 54 1.67 -9.22 6.97
CA ASN A 54 1.60 -10.38 7.88
C ASN A 54 0.14 -10.83 8.09
N GLU A 55 -0.79 -9.89 8.31
CA GLU A 55 -2.21 -10.21 8.42
C GLU A 55 -2.73 -10.91 7.15
N ALA A 56 -2.33 -10.42 5.97
CA ALA A 56 -2.76 -11.01 4.69
C ALA A 56 -2.21 -12.43 4.45
N LEU A 57 -0.99 -12.70 4.89
CA LEU A 57 -0.30 -13.95 4.53
C LEU A 57 -0.39 -15.02 5.62
N VAL A 58 -0.47 -14.63 6.90
CA VAL A 58 -0.44 -15.57 8.04
C VAL A 58 -1.54 -15.31 9.07
N PHE A 59 -2.46 -14.36 8.82
CA PHE A 59 -3.58 -14.00 9.69
C PHE A 59 -3.18 -13.54 11.08
N ASP A 60 -1.99 -12.94 11.19
CA ASP A 60 -1.44 -12.41 12.45
C ASP A 60 -0.50 -11.23 12.15
N PRO A 61 -0.94 -9.98 12.40
CA PRO A 61 -0.18 -8.78 12.08
C PRO A 61 1.16 -8.66 12.84
N GLU A 62 1.24 -9.28 14.01
CA GLU A 62 2.45 -9.26 14.85
C GLU A 62 3.41 -10.44 14.57
N ASN A 63 3.05 -11.32 13.64
CA ASN A 63 3.83 -12.48 13.30
C ASN A 63 5.06 -12.13 12.46
N ASP A 64 6.24 -12.44 12.96
CA ASP A 64 7.53 -12.18 12.30
C ASP A 64 8.15 -13.45 11.67
N GLN A 65 7.39 -14.54 11.56
CA GLN A 65 7.94 -15.82 11.08
C GLN A 65 8.33 -15.81 9.61
N LEU A 66 7.72 -14.97 8.77
CA LEU A 66 8.05 -14.90 7.34
C LEU A 66 9.36 -14.17 7.06
N ARG A 67 9.73 -13.20 7.90
CA ARG A 67 10.96 -12.40 7.82
C ARG A 67 11.20 -11.77 6.44
N LEU A 68 10.10 -11.41 5.77
CA LEU A 68 10.12 -10.81 4.42
C LEU A 68 11.06 -9.61 4.34
N GLY A 69 11.88 -9.56 3.29
CA GLY A 69 12.83 -8.48 3.03
C GLY A 69 14.05 -8.45 3.95
N ARG A 70 14.29 -9.50 4.74
CA ARG A 70 15.46 -9.68 5.62
C ARG A 70 16.40 -10.75 5.05
N GLU A 71 17.66 -10.73 5.48
CA GLU A 71 18.68 -11.70 5.04
C GLU A 71 18.32 -13.15 5.38
N ASP A 72 17.58 -13.34 6.46
CA ASP A 72 17.12 -14.64 6.95
C ASP A 72 15.64 -14.90 6.65
N GLU A 73 15.16 -14.41 5.50
CA GLU A 73 13.80 -14.64 5.03
C GLU A 73 13.47 -16.13 4.98
N THR A 74 12.28 -16.47 5.49
CA THR A 74 11.83 -17.86 5.54
C THR A 74 11.65 -18.42 4.11
N PRO A 75 12.09 -19.65 3.83
CA PRO A 75 11.86 -20.29 2.55
C PRO A 75 10.39 -20.24 2.12
N ASN A 76 10.13 -19.91 0.86
CA ASN A 76 8.80 -19.71 0.26
C ASN A 76 7.98 -18.48 0.75
N ALA A 77 8.50 -17.63 1.65
CA ALA A 77 7.79 -16.41 2.06
C ALA A 77 7.51 -15.47 0.88
N GLU A 78 8.50 -15.29 -0.01
CA GLU A 78 8.30 -14.52 -1.25
C GLU A 78 7.25 -15.15 -2.17
N ALA A 79 7.22 -16.47 -2.29
CA ALA A 79 6.23 -17.16 -3.12
C ALA A 79 4.79 -16.93 -2.60
N LEU A 80 4.60 -16.91 -1.27
CA LEU A 80 3.31 -16.56 -0.67
C LEU A 80 2.92 -15.12 -0.97
N LEU A 81 3.87 -14.19 -0.83
CA LEU A 81 3.64 -12.78 -1.14
C LEU A 81 3.27 -12.59 -2.62
N ILE A 82 4.00 -13.21 -3.55
CA ILE A 82 3.71 -13.13 -4.98
C ILE A 82 2.36 -13.76 -5.31
N ALA A 83 1.99 -14.88 -4.69
CA ALA A 83 0.68 -15.50 -4.88
C ALA A 83 -0.45 -14.56 -4.45
N TYR A 84 -0.30 -13.90 -3.29
CA TYR A 84 -1.24 -12.90 -2.82
C TYR A 84 -1.32 -11.69 -3.77
N LEU A 85 -0.17 -11.15 -4.17
CA LEU A 85 -0.12 -10.01 -5.09
C LEU A 85 -0.77 -10.34 -6.44
N ASN A 86 -0.54 -11.51 -7.01
CA ASN A 86 -1.16 -11.92 -8.29
C ASN A 86 -2.70 -11.94 -8.23
N GLU A 87 -3.30 -12.12 -7.05
CA GLU A 87 -4.75 -12.06 -6.89
C GLU A 87 -5.27 -10.60 -6.80
N PHE A 88 -4.52 -9.72 -6.11
CA PHE A 88 -5.00 -8.38 -5.75
C PHE A 88 -4.34 -7.24 -6.52
N PHE A 89 -3.27 -7.50 -7.25
CA PHE A 89 -2.53 -6.51 -8.03
C PHE A 89 -2.18 -7.05 -9.41
N TYR A 90 -2.38 -6.25 -10.44
CA TYR A 90 -1.77 -6.47 -11.75
C TYR A 90 -1.49 -5.15 -12.48
N LEU A 91 -0.59 -5.25 -13.44
CA LEU A 91 -0.30 -4.21 -14.41
C LEU A 91 -0.45 -4.80 -15.82
N LYS A 92 -1.18 -4.11 -16.72
CA LYS A 92 -1.18 -4.42 -18.15
C LYS A 92 -0.61 -3.24 -18.93
N ILE A 93 0.30 -3.54 -19.83
CA ILE A 93 0.96 -2.59 -20.71
C ILE A 93 0.53 -2.91 -22.13
N ASN A 94 -0.12 -1.94 -22.79
CA ASN A 94 -0.66 -2.15 -24.15
C ASN A 94 -1.54 -3.42 -24.25
N GLU A 95 -2.35 -3.67 -23.22
CA GLU A 95 -3.24 -4.85 -23.04
C GLU A 95 -2.55 -6.14 -22.59
N ASP A 96 -1.21 -6.22 -22.64
CA ASP A 96 -0.46 -7.39 -22.18
C ASP A 96 -0.21 -7.32 -20.67
N GLU A 97 -0.56 -8.39 -19.94
CA GLU A 97 -0.34 -8.47 -18.50
C GLU A 97 1.14 -8.71 -18.17
N VAL A 98 1.65 -7.89 -17.25
CA VAL A 98 3.04 -7.97 -16.80
C VAL A 98 3.16 -8.94 -15.63
N PRO A 99 4.02 -9.96 -15.69
CA PRO A 99 4.25 -10.84 -14.57
C PRO A 99 4.88 -10.09 -13.39
N ILE A 100 4.45 -10.42 -12.17
CA ILE A 100 5.06 -9.90 -10.96
C ILE A 100 6.38 -10.66 -10.70
N VAL A 101 7.49 -10.01 -11.01
CA VAL A 101 8.84 -10.49 -10.70
C VAL A 101 9.51 -9.46 -9.82
N VAL A 102 9.76 -9.80 -8.56
CA VAL A 102 10.36 -8.89 -7.58
C VAL A 102 11.86 -8.78 -7.86
N ASP A 103 12.31 -7.57 -8.20
CA ASP A 103 13.73 -7.23 -8.42
C ASP A 103 14.45 -7.06 -7.08
N SER A 104 13.81 -6.39 -6.12
CA SER A 104 14.33 -6.24 -4.76
C SER A 104 13.24 -6.05 -3.72
N LYS A 105 13.56 -6.40 -2.47
CA LYS A 105 12.74 -6.20 -1.28
C LYS A 105 13.56 -5.53 -0.19
N ASN A 106 12.99 -4.53 0.47
CA ASN A 106 13.62 -3.85 1.59
C ASN A 106 12.63 -3.60 2.71
N ILE A 107 13.11 -3.56 3.94
CA ILE A 107 12.35 -3.12 5.10
C ILE A 107 12.74 -1.68 5.41
N GLY A 108 11.73 -0.80 5.48
CA GLY A 108 11.87 0.60 5.88
C GLY A 108 11.00 0.93 7.09
N GLY A 109 11.19 2.12 7.66
CA GLY A 109 10.42 2.57 8.82
C GLY A 109 10.81 1.88 10.14
N THR A 110 10.03 2.11 11.20
CA THR A 110 10.26 1.52 12.52
C THR A 110 8.93 1.35 13.27
N GLY A 111 8.85 0.33 14.13
CA GLY A 111 7.65 0.07 14.94
C GLY A 111 6.42 -0.20 14.06
N GLN A 112 5.30 0.47 14.35
CA GLN A 112 4.05 0.31 13.61
C GLN A 112 4.11 0.90 12.19
N ASP A 113 5.08 1.78 11.90
CA ASP A 113 5.31 2.37 10.59
C ASP A 113 6.32 1.55 9.75
N THR A 114 6.62 0.32 10.16
CA THR A 114 7.47 -0.59 9.38
C THR A 114 6.76 -0.96 8.09
N VAL A 115 7.48 -0.81 6.98
CA VAL A 115 6.97 -1.10 5.63
C VAL A 115 7.86 -2.09 4.90
N LEU A 116 7.23 -2.93 4.10
CA LEU A 116 7.88 -3.72 3.06
C LEU A 116 7.85 -2.91 1.77
N GLU A 117 9.02 -2.64 1.22
CA GLU A 117 9.18 -1.96 -0.07
C GLU A 117 9.58 -2.98 -1.11
N LEU A 118 8.77 -3.13 -2.16
CA LEU A 118 9.01 -4.04 -3.28
C LEU A 118 9.32 -3.23 -4.52
N LEU A 119 10.30 -3.68 -5.28
CA LEU A 119 10.63 -3.13 -6.59
C LEU A 119 10.41 -4.19 -7.65
N ILE A 120 9.67 -3.84 -8.71
CA ILE A 120 9.39 -4.68 -9.87
C ILE A 120 9.83 -3.90 -11.10
N LYS A 121 10.59 -4.53 -11.99
CA LYS A 121 11.02 -3.92 -13.25
C LYS A 121 10.54 -4.72 -14.43
N HIS A 122 10.16 -4.02 -15.50
CA HIS A 122 9.72 -4.66 -16.72
C HIS A 122 10.12 -3.83 -17.95
N SER A 123 10.69 -4.49 -18.96
CA SER A 123 11.00 -3.86 -20.24
C SER A 123 9.74 -3.76 -21.11
N VAL A 124 9.50 -2.59 -21.67
CA VAL A 124 8.31 -2.30 -22.47
C VAL A 124 8.71 -2.21 -23.95
N THR A 125 7.90 -2.84 -24.82
CA THR A 125 8.05 -2.60 -26.26
C THR A 125 7.40 -1.25 -26.60
N PRO A 126 8.17 -0.24 -27.02
CA PRO A 126 7.61 1.06 -27.39
C PRO A 126 6.67 1.00 -28.61
N PRO A 127 5.69 1.92 -28.72
CA PRO A 127 5.34 2.97 -27.75
C PRO A 127 4.45 2.44 -26.62
N LEU A 128 4.58 3.03 -25.41
CA LEU A 128 3.59 2.86 -24.35
C LEU A 128 2.32 3.62 -24.74
N ARG A 129 1.23 2.91 -25.06
CA ARG A 129 -0.07 3.45 -25.48
C ARG A 129 -1.11 3.42 -24.37
N SER A 130 -1.08 2.37 -23.56
CA SER A 130 -2.03 2.21 -22.44
C SER A 130 -1.38 1.53 -21.26
N LEU A 131 -1.89 1.85 -20.09
CA LEU A 131 -1.52 1.27 -18.81
C LEU A 131 -2.80 0.99 -18.04
N GLU A 132 -3.14 -0.28 -17.82
CA GLU A 132 -4.22 -0.69 -16.93
C GLU A 132 -3.62 -1.20 -15.62
N ILE A 133 -4.16 -0.73 -14.51
CA ILE A 133 -3.69 -1.06 -13.16
C ILE A 133 -4.86 -1.58 -12.36
N LYS A 134 -4.69 -2.75 -11.73
CA LYS A 134 -5.50 -3.18 -10.58
C LYS A 134 -4.66 -3.04 -9.33
N ASN A 135 -5.21 -2.39 -8.31
CA ASN A 135 -4.66 -2.42 -6.96
C ASN A 135 -5.79 -2.55 -5.95
N ALA A 136 -6.08 -3.79 -5.59
CA ALA A 136 -7.03 -4.19 -4.56
C ALA A 136 -6.33 -4.77 -3.33
N VAL A 137 -5.02 -4.53 -3.17
CA VAL A 137 -4.21 -5.04 -2.06
C VAL A 137 -4.86 -4.66 -0.74
N PHE A 138 -5.03 -5.63 0.17
CA PHE A 138 -5.66 -5.54 1.49
C PHE A 138 -7.15 -5.16 1.51
N THR A 139 -7.82 -5.07 0.35
CA THR A 139 -9.27 -4.80 0.31
C THR A 139 -10.13 -6.02 0.70
N ASP A 140 -9.55 -7.18 0.77
CA ASP A 140 -10.10 -8.41 1.33
C ASP A 140 -10.14 -8.38 2.86
N LEU A 141 -9.14 -7.75 3.49
CA LEU A 141 -9.01 -7.61 4.93
C LEU A 141 -9.74 -6.38 5.48
N PHE A 142 -9.60 -5.22 4.77
CA PHE A 142 -10.07 -3.94 5.25
C PHE A 142 -11.05 -3.31 4.25
N PHE A 143 -12.28 -3.06 4.69
CA PHE A 143 -13.34 -2.51 3.82
C PHE A 143 -13.08 -1.06 3.39
N ASP A 144 -12.31 -0.31 4.18
CA ASP A 144 -11.94 1.10 4.00
C ASP A 144 -10.53 1.28 3.41
N GLN A 145 -9.88 0.18 2.97
CA GLN A 145 -8.58 0.24 2.32
C GLN A 145 -8.60 1.16 1.11
N THR A 146 -7.61 2.04 1.05
CA THR A 146 -7.33 2.90 -0.10
C THR A 146 -5.92 2.66 -0.60
N ASN A 147 -5.79 2.40 -1.89
CA ASN A 147 -4.51 2.17 -2.57
C ASN A 147 -4.21 3.36 -3.48
N VAL A 148 -3.24 4.18 -3.09
CA VAL A 148 -2.81 5.34 -3.88
C VAL A 148 -1.74 4.90 -4.86
N VAL A 149 -1.92 5.25 -6.13
CA VAL A 149 -0.96 4.96 -7.19
C VAL A 149 -0.51 6.26 -7.84
N TYR A 150 0.77 6.55 -7.75
CA TYR A 150 1.41 7.65 -8.48
C TYR A 150 2.01 7.11 -9.77
N ILE A 151 1.76 7.78 -10.87
CA ILE A 151 2.23 7.36 -12.19
C ILE A 151 3.01 8.53 -12.80
N HIS A 152 4.28 8.25 -13.11
CA HIS A 152 5.20 9.20 -13.73
C HIS A 152 5.58 8.72 -15.13
N ARG A 153 5.41 9.61 -16.10
CA ARG A 153 5.85 9.39 -17.48
C ARG A 153 6.41 10.69 -18.03
N ASN A 154 7.73 10.74 -18.25
CA ASN A 154 8.44 11.96 -18.60
C ASN A 154 8.10 13.09 -17.60
N ASP A 155 7.67 14.25 -18.10
CA ASP A 155 7.27 15.41 -17.28
C ASP A 155 5.80 15.34 -16.79
N THR A 156 5.11 14.23 -17.02
CA THR A 156 3.69 14.08 -16.67
C THR A 156 3.56 13.18 -15.44
N SER A 157 2.79 13.66 -14.44
CA SER A 157 2.44 12.89 -13.25
C SER A 157 0.93 12.80 -13.10
N ARG A 158 0.45 11.64 -12.69
CA ARG A 158 -0.96 11.39 -12.36
C ARG A 158 -1.04 10.61 -11.05
N SER A 159 -2.14 10.76 -10.34
CA SER A 159 -2.44 9.95 -9.14
C SER A 159 -3.81 9.32 -9.27
N LEU A 160 -3.93 8.09 -8.80
CA LEU A 160 -5.17 7.33 -8.73
C LEU A 160 -5.41 6.93 -7.27
N MET A 161 -6.68 6.83 -6.88
CA MET A 161 -7.11 6.25 -5.61
C MET A 161 -7.96 5.03 -5.93
N LEU A 162 -7.43 3.84 -5.70
CA LEU A 162 -8.08 2.56 -5.95
C LEU A 162 -8.54 1.96 -4.62
N ASN A 163 -9.67 1.27 -4.65
CA ASN A 163 -10.26 0.66 -3.46
C ASN A 163 -11.14 -0.53 -3.86
N LYS A 164 -11.81 -1.16 -2.90
CA LYS A 164 -12.66 -2.32 -3.15
C LYS A 164 -13.74 -2.10 -4.21
N LYS A 165 -14.30 -0.89 -4.32
CA LYS A 165 -15.38 -0.57 -5.28
C LYS A 165 -14.83 -0.22 -6.68
N THR A 166 -13.65 0.37 -6.72
CA THR A 166 -12.98 0.81 -7.95
C THR A 166 -11.53 0.31 -7.94
N PRO A 167 -11.30 -1.02 -8.08
CA PRO A 167 -9.97 -1.59 -7.93
C PRO A 167 -9.07 -1.40 -9.17
N THR A 168 -9.63 -1.00 -10.30
CA THR A 168 -8.92 -0.88 -11.58
C THR A 168 -9.05 0.50 -12.18
N SER A 169 -8.04 0.91 -12.94
CA SER A 169 -8.06 2.12 -13.76
C SER A 169 -7.21 1.92 -15.00
N THR A 170 -7.63 2.52 -16.12
CA THR A 170 -6.88 2.50 -17.39
C THR A 170 -6.50 3.92 -17.79
N LEU A 171 -5.24 4.11 -18.13
CA LEU A 171 -4.69 5.34 -18.71
C LEU A 171 -4.35 5.09 -20.17
N VAL A 172 -4.75 6.02 -21.03
CA VAL A 172 -4.35 6.06 -22.44
C VAL A 172 -3.43 7.26 -22.64
N PHE A 173 -2.36 7.07 -23.43
CA PHE A 173 -1.29 8.04 -23.62
C PHE A 173 -1.18 8.50 -25.06
#